data_c5de904214973ee2b3cc49a1bcbd64cc
#
_entry.id   c5de904214973ee2b3cc49a1bcbd64cc
#
_cell.length_a   1.000
_cell.length_b   1.000
_cell.length_c   1.000
_cell.angle_alpha   90.00
_cell.angle_beta   90.00
_cell.angle_gamma   90.00
#
_symmetry.space_group_name_H-M   'P 1'
#
loop_
_entity.id
_entity.type
_entity.pdbx_description
1 polymer ?
#
loop_
_entity_poly.entity_id
_entity_poly.type
_entity_poly.pdbx_seq_one_letter_code
_entity_poly.pdbx_strand_id
1 'polypeptide(L)'
;MKSRTSFLLLLSLCLVLLLSSCGFSNYNLPTDFSSVELIYENDPSRYYYNQLTDDGKTAYTLIVNNISEHPEKIEIPQIDEEEFGKVFYAVTYDNPGILCFGMTSSVKADGNKFFYVPEYSANKEECDKKTNELNSAVSEFLKTVPENSSDYEKELLTHDYICDKCIYVYNEGESLKGSSYDAIINGEAVCEGYARAAKLFLDKLSVINYLICGDATNSDG
;
A
#
# COMPACT_ATOMS: atom_id res chain seq x y z
N MET A 1 -45.62 -62.01 4.54
CA MET A 1 -45.51 -60.64 5.05
C MET A 1 -44.05 -60.14 5.36
N LYS A 2 -43.02 -60.91 4.99
CA LYS A 2 -41.56 -60.49 5.27
C LYS A 2 -40.87 -59.80 4.13
N SER A 3 -41.48 -59.60 2.96
CA SER A 3 -40.82 -59.04 1.76
C SER A 3 -41.00 -57.55 1.61
N ARG A 4 -42.05 -56.94 2.16
CA ARG A 4 -42.28 -55.47 1.99
C ARG A 4 -41.44 -54.56 2.88
N THR A 5 -41.09 -55.05 4.06
CA THR A 5 -40.24 -54.26 5.01
C THR A 5 -38.79 -54.20 4.59
N SER A 6 -38.24 -55.26 3.99
CA SER A 6 -36.87 -55.27 3.47
C SER A 6 -36.69 -54.34 2.26
N PHE A 7 -37.73 -54.24 1.38
CA PHE A 7 -37.66 -53.35 0.22
C PHE A 7 -37.71 -51.88 0.60
N LEU A 8 -38.50 -51.51 1.60
CA LEU A 8 -38.58 -50.16 2.13
C LEU A 8 -37.30 -49.73 2.86
N LEU A 9 -36.61 -50.63 3.57
CA LEU A 9 -35.32 -50.38 4.20
C LEU A 9 -34.21 -50.20 3.17
N LEU A 10 -34.18 -50.96 2.10
CA LEU A 10 -33.24 -50.80 1.01
C LEU A 10 -33.45 -49.48 0.24
N LEU A 11 -34.69 -49.06 0.03
CA LEU A 11 -35.02 -47.81 -0.65
C LEU A 11 -34.62 -46.60 0.22
N SER A 12 -34.80 -46.68 1.54
CA SER A 12 -34.38 -45.67 2.49
C SER A 12 -32.85 -45.53 2.57
N LEU A 13 -32.13 -46.66 2.52
CA LEU A 13 -30.67 -46.66 2.53
C LEU A 13 -30.06 -46.10 1.24
N CYS A 14 -30.69 -46.41 0.07
CA CYS A 14 -30.27 -45.81 -1.20
C CYS A 14 -30.55 -44.29 -1.27
N LEU A 15 -31.63 -43.82 -0.65
CA LEU A 15 -31.94 -42.37 -0.60
C LEU A 15 -30.94 -41.60 0.28
N VAL A 16 -30.48 -42.18 1.37
CA VAL A 16 -29.46 -41.60 2.25
C VAL A 16 -28.10 -41.58 1.56
N LEU A 17 -27.76 -42.60 0.76
CA LEU A 17 -26.51 -42.63 -0.01
C LEU A 17 -26.50 -41.64 -1.20
N LEU A 18 -27.66 -41.31 -1.76
CA LEU A 18 -27.78 -40.31 -2.82
C LEU A 18 -27.68 -38.88 -2.28
N LEU A 19 -28.01 -38.64 -1.02
CA LEU A 19 -27.83 -37.34 -0.36
C LEU A 19 -26.40 -37.11 0.10
N SER A 20 -25.58 -38.15 0.27
CA SER A 20 -24.16 -38.02 0.66
C SER A 20 -23.21 -37.88 -0.54
N SER A 21 -23.68 -37.95 -1.77
CA SER A 21 -22.86 -37.76 -2.98
C SER A 21 -22.98 -36.36 -3.61
N CYS A 22 -23.79 -35.45 -3.04
CA CYS A 22 -23.59 -34.03 -3.28
C CYS A 22 -22.33 -33.63 -2.57
N GLY A 23 -21.20 -33.75 -3.25
CA GLY A 23 -19.98 -33.03 -2.84
C GLY A 23 -20.38 -31.57 -2.69
N PHE A 24 -20.39 -31.08 -1.46
CA PHE A 24 -20.28 -29.67 -1.22
C PHE A 24 -18.94 -29.26 -1.87
N SER A 25 -19.00 -28.86 -3.15
CA SER A 25 -17.96 -27.99 -3.65
C SER A 25 -17.92 -26.84 -2.64
N ASN A 26 -16.80 -26.69 -1.95
CA ASN A 26 -16.53 -25.52 -1.16
C ASN A 26 -16.60 -24.35 -2.14
N TYR A 27 -17.79 -23.75 -2.28
CA TYR A 27 -17.91 -22.43 -2.85
C TYR A 27 -17.16 -21.55 -1.84
N ASN A 28 -15.93 -21.19 -2.18
CA ASN A 28 -15.23 -20.14 -1.46
C ASN A 28 -16.10 -18.89 -1.62
N LEU A 29 -16.89 -18.60 -0.60
CA LEU A 29 -17.63 -17.35 -0.55
C LEU A 29 -16.60 -16.21 -0.65
N PRO A 30 -16.95 -15.11 -1.35
CA PRO A 30 -16.10 -13.92 -1.32
C PRO A 30 -15.85 -13.54 0.14
N THR A 31 -14.63 -13.06 0.42
CA THR A 31 -14.30 -12.60 1.76
C THR A 31 -15.12 -11.36 2.08
N ASP A 32 -15.69 -11.31 3.28
CA ASP A 32 -16.38 -10.14 3.80
C ASP A 32 -15.37 -9.17 4.39
N PHE A 33 -15.21 -8.01 3.77
CA PHE A 33 -14.32 -6.95 4.22
C PHE A 33 -15.01 -5.86 5.04
N SER A 34 -16.29 -6.00 5.38
CA SER A 34 -17.08 -5.00 6.10
C SER A 34 -16.54 -4.66 7.49
N SER A 35 -15.69 -5.51 8.06
CA SER A 35 -15.04 -5.30 9.36
C SER A 35 -13.68 -4.59 9.26
N VAL A 36 -13.21 -4.24 8.07
CA VAL A 36 -11.95 -3.53 7.90
C VAL A 36 -12.12 -2.07 8.32
N GLU A 37 -11.42 -1.66 9.37
CA GLU A 37 -11.38 -0.28 9.83
C GLU A 37 -10.45 0.54 8.92
N LEU A 38 -10.99 1.57 8.28
CA LEU A 38 -10.25 2.43 7.36
C LEU A 38 -9.29 3.35 8.12
N ILE A 39 -8.02 3.40 7.70
CA ILE A 39 -6.95 4.06 8.47
C ILE A 39 -6.88 5.59 8.30
N TYR A 40 -7.47 6.16 7.26
CA TYR A 40 -7.36 7.59 6.94
C TYR A 40 -8.72 8.24 6.64
N GLU A 41 -9.75 7.85 7.34
CA GLU A 41 -11.06 8.48 7.16
C GLU A 41 -10.97 9.99 7.45
N ASN A 42 -11.24 10.81 6.43
CA ASN A 42 -11.21 12.28 6.48
C ASN A 42 -9.83 12.94 6.70
N ASP A 43 -8.72 12.29 6.40
CA ASP A 43 -7.41 12.94 6.40
C ASP A 43 -7.22 13.76 5.11
N PRO A 44 -7.19 15.12 5.18
CA PRO A 44 -7.04 15.94 3.99
C PRO A 44 -5.68 15.80 3.31
N SER A 45 -4.64 15.31 4.01
CA SER A 45 -3.29 15.15 3.46
C SER A 45 -3.15 13.91 2.56
N ARG A 46 -4.18 13.07 2.48
CA ARG A 46 -4.22 11.85 1.68
C ARG A 46 -4.93 12.07 0.33
N TYR A 47 -4.26 12.80 -0.55
CA TYR A 47 -4.83 13.24 -1.81
C TYR A 47 -5.34 12.09 -2.69
N TYR A 48 -4.53 11.05 -2.89
CA TYR A 48 -4.91 9.91 -3.74
C TYR A 48 -5.91 8.99 -3.04
N TYR A 49 -5.73 8.71 -1.75
CA TYR A 49 -6.66 7.91 -0.97
C TYR A 49 -8.08 8.47 -0.98
N ASN A 50 -8.22 9.79 -0.90
CA ASN A 50 -9.52 10.46 -0.86
C ASN A 50 -10.30 10.35 -2.19
N GLN A 51 -9.64 9.91 -3.28
CA GLN A 51 -10.26 9.70 -4.59
C GLN A 51 -10.67 8.23 -4.83
N LEU A 52 -10.36 7.33 -3.91
CA LEU A 52 -10.69 5.91 -4.03
C LEU A 52 -12.16 5.64 -3.74
N THR A 53 -12.69 4.61 -4.38
CA THR A 53 -13.95 3.97 -4.01
C THR A 53 -13.87 3.32 -2.62
N ASP A 54 -14.98 2.91 -2.04
CA ASP A 54 -14.98 2.22 -0.73
C ASP A 54 -14.17 0.92 -0.77
N ASP A 55 -14.30 0.13 -1.85
CA ASP A 55 -13.48 -1.08 -2.08
C ASP A 55 -12.01 -0.73 -2.31
N GLY A 56 -11.72 0.37 -3.02
CA GLY A 56 -10.37 0.90 -3.19
C GLY A 56 -9.73 1.32 -1.87
N LYS A 57 -10.47 2.02 -1.00
CA LYS A 57 -10.02 2.39 0.35
C LYS A 57 -9.76 1.18 1.24
N THR A 58 -10.60 0.16 1.12
CA THR A 58 -10.42 -1.11 1.82
C THR A 58 -9.16 -1.82 1.33
N ALA A 59 -8.97 -1.92 0.01
CA ALA A 59 -7.76 -2.51 -0.58
C ALA A 59 -6.50 -1.74 -0.14
N TYR A 60 -6.51 -0.42 -0.23
CA TYR A 60 -5.43 0.43 0.26
C TYR A 60 -5.09 0.16 1.73
N THR A 61 -6.10 0.14 2.61
CA THR A 61 -5.93 -0.12 4.04
C THR A 61 -5.28 -1.46 4.31
N LEU A 62 -5.75 -2.52 3.63
CA LEU A 62 -5.17 -3.86 3.74
C LEU A 62 -3.73 -3.89 3.27
N ILE A 63 -3.40 -3.20 2.17
CA ILE A 63 -2.04 -3.15 1.65
C ILE A 63 -1.12 -2.41 2.63
N VAL A 64 -1.47 -1.19 3.04
CA VAL A 64 -0.63 -0.36 3.92
C VAL A 64 -0.38 -1.02 5.26
N ASN A 65 -1.38 -1.69 5.83
CA ASN A 65 -1.25 -2.36 7.13
C ASN A 65 -0.39 -3.64 7.08
N ASN A 66 -0.24 -4.26 5.92
CA ASN A 66 0.42 -5.56 5.82
C ASN A 66 1.74 -5.54 5.03
N ILE A 67 1.98 -4.53 4.20
CA ILE A 67 3.10 -4.52 3.25
C ILE A 67 4.48 -4.64 3.94
N SER A 68 4.64 -4.09 5.15
CA SER A 68 5.87 -4.16 5.94
C SER A 68 6.24 -5.57 6.40
N GLU A 69 5.26 -6.47 6.48
CA GLU A 69 5.49 -7.87 6.85
C GLU A 69 6.01 -8.73 5.67
N HIS A 70 6.16 -8.15 4.49
CA HIS A 70 6.60 -8.81 3.26
C HIS A 70 5.77 -10.04 2.88
N PRO A 71 4.42 -9.98 2.90
CA PRO A 71 3.61 -11.10 2.48
C PRO A 71 3.78 -11.38 0.98
N GLU A 72 3.69 -12.65 0.59
CA GLU A 72 3.69 -13.03 -0.83
C GLU A 72 2.45 -12.47 -1.57
N LYS A 73 1.33 -12.37 -0.88
CA LYS A 73 0.07 -11.81 -1.39
C LYS A 73 -0.81 -11.30 -0.26
N ILE A 74 -1.62 -10.29 -0.56
CA ILE A 74 -2.60 -9.70 0.35
C ILE A 74 -3.97 -9.85 -0.29
N GLU A 75 -4.92 -10.48 0.39
CA GLU A 75 -6.30 -10.59 -0.11
C GLU A 75 -6.96 -9.21 -0.03
N ILE A 76 -7.59 -8.79 -1.13
CA ILE A 76 -8.24 -7.47 -1.27
C ILE A 76 -9.64 -7.64 -1.88
N PRO A 77 -10.54 -6.65 -1.75
CA PRO A 77 -11.78 -6.60 -2.51
C PRO A 77 -11.53 -6.69 -4.02
N GLN A 78 -12.54 -7.13 -4.75
CA GLN A 78 -12.50 -7.08 -6.21
C GLN A 78 -12.62 -5.63 -6.67
N ILE A 79 -11.58 -5.13 -7.30
CA ILE A 79 -11.53 -3.81 -7.94
C ILE A 79 -11.11 -3.97 -9.40
N ASP A 80 -11.50 -3.04 -10.25
CA ASP A 80 -11.08 -3.04 -11.65
C ASP A 80 -9.65 -2.48 -11.83
N GLU A 81 -9.15 -2.53 -13.06
CA GLU A 81 -7.78 -2.09 -13.39
C GLU A 81 -7.57 -0.59 -13.15
N GLU A 82 -8.60 0.25 -13.43
CA GLU A 82 -8.51 1.69 -13.20
C GLU A 82 -8.41 2.00 -11.71
N GLU A 83 -9.28 1.39 -10.91
CA GLU A 83 -9.26 1.58 -9.45
C GLU A 83 -8.00 1.00 -8.83
N PHE A 84 -7.50 -0.15 -9.35
CA PHE A 84 -6.21 -0.68 -8.92
C PHE A 84 -5.06 0.30 -9.14
N GLY A 85 -5.03 0.96 -10.31
CA GLY A 85 -4.06 2.01 -10.59
C GLY A 85 -4.12 3.14 -9.57
N LYS A 86 -5.32 3.61 -9.21
CA LYS A 86 -5.52 4.65 -8.16
C LYS A 86 -5.04 4.17 -6.79
N VAL A 87 -5.37 2.94 -6.40
CA VAL A 87 -4.89 2.34 -5.14
C VAL A 87 -3.37 2.28 -5.11
N PHE A 88 -2.73 1.87 -6.21
CA PHE A 88 -1.28 1.84 -6.32
C PHE A 88 -0.65 3.23 -6.13
N TYR A 89 -1.20 4.26 -6.80
CA TYR A 89 -0.75 5.64 -6.61
C TYR A 89 -0.95 6.13 -5.18
N ALA A 90 -2.09 5.81 -4.57
CA ALA A 90 -2.37 6.16 -3.17
C ALA A 90 -1.35 5.52 -2.22
N VAL A 91 -1.08 4.21 -2.33
CA VAL A 91 -0.08 3.52 -1.51
C VAL A 91 1.30 4.17 -1.69
N THR A 92 1.66 4.50 -2.92
CA THR A 92 2.99 4.99 -3.28
C THR A 92 3.22 6.44 -2.87
N TYR A 93 2.28 7.35 -3.17
CA TYR A 93 2.49 8.79 -3.04
C TYR A 93 1.92 9.40 -1.76
N ASP A 94 0.89 8.77 -1.17
CA ASP A 94 0.43 9.19 0.15
C ASP A 94 1.28 8.62 1.30
N ASN A 95 2.20 7.65 1.05
CA ASN A 95 3.01 7.02 2.08
C ASN A 95 4.51 7.02 1.73
N PRO A 96 5.16 8.17 1.69
CA PRO A 96 6.57 8.28 1.29
C PRO A 96 7.55 7.57 2.23
N GLY A 97 7.10 7.12 3.41
CA GLY A 97 7.88 6.33 4.35
C GLY A 97 7.82 4.82 4.14
N ILE A 98 6.95 4.31 3.24
CA ILE A 98 6.96 2.90 2.86
C ILE A 98 8.10 2.67 1.88
N LEU A 99 9.08 1.88 2.30
CA LEU A 99 10.29 1.58 1.54
C LEU A 99 10.23 0.18 0.92
N CYS A 100 11.14 -0.09 -0.01
CA CYS A 100 11.34 -1.39 -0.64
C CYS A 100 10.14 -1.94 -1.41
N PHE A 101 9.18 -1.09 -1.70
CA PHE A 101 8.00 -1.41 -2.46
C PHE A 101 8.29 -1.18 -3.95
N GLY A 102 8.14 -2.23 -4.74
CA GLY A 102 8.47 -2.19 -6.17
C GLY A 102 7.40 -1.47 -6.99
N MET A 103 7.84 -0.85 -8.10
CA MET A 103 6.97 -0.14 -9.04
C MET A 103 6.05 -1.09 -9.83
N THR A 104 6.31 -2.40 -9.81
CA THR A 104 5.60 -3.43 -10.55
C THR A 104 4.86 -4.36 -9.60
N SER A 105 3.68 -3.95 -9.19
CA SER A 105 2.76 -4.81 -8.43
C SER A 105 1.66 -5.32 -9.35
N SER A 106 1.04 -6.43 -9.00
CA SER A 106 -0.04 -7.02 -9.80
C SER A 106 -1.22 -7.47 -8.94
N VAL A 107 -2.39 -7.60 -9.58
CA VAL A 107 -3.55 -8.26 -8.98
C VAL A 107 -3.71 -9.63 -9.62
N LYS A 108 -3.94 -10.65 -8.81
CA LYS A 108 -4.23 -12.02 -9.25
C LYS A 108 -5.55 -12.49 -8.69
N ALA A 109 -6.35 -13.14 -9.54
CA ALA A 109 -7.56 -13.83 -9.12
C ALA A 109 -7.25 -15.31 -8.84
N ASP A 110 -7.82 -15.83 -7.76
CA ASP A 110 -7.81 -17.26 -7.41
C ASP A 110 -9.23 -17.66 -6.97
N GLY A 111 -9.97 -18.27 -7.86
CA GLY A 111 -11.41 -18.49 -7.69
C GLY A 111 -12.16 -17.17 -7.59
N ASN A 112 -12.89 -16.97 -6.49
CA ASN A 112 -13.64 -15.74 -6.20
C ASN A 112 -12.86 -14.73 -5.35
N LYS A 113 -11.58 -14.95 -5.17
CA LYS A 113 -10.71 -14.10 -4.35
C LYS A 113 -9.74 -13.32 -5.22
N PHE A 114 -9.44 -12.09 -4.81
CA PHE A 114 -8.50 -11.22 -5.46
C PHE A 114 -7.34 -10.94 -4.50
N PHE A 115 -6.13 -10.97 -5.04
CA PHE A 115 -4.92 -10.80 -4.27
C PHE A 115 -4.04 -9.73 -4.90
N TYR A 116 -3.68 -8.77 -4.11
CA TYR A 116 -2.55 -7.90 -4.40
C TYR A 116 -1.25 -8.68 -4.20
N VAL A 117 -0.39 -8.69 -5.20
CA VAL A 117 0.91 -9.36 -5.18
C VAL A 117 1.98 -8.28 -5.26
N PRO A 118 2.56 -7.91 -4.11
CA PRO A 118 3.61 -6.90 -4.07
C PRO A 118 4.91 -7.43 -4.69
N GLU A 119 5.68 -6.53 -5.29
CA GLU A 119 7.06 -6.77 -5.62
C GLU A 119 7.95 -5.97 -4.67
N TYR A 120 8.98 -6.61 -4.14
CA TYR A 120 9.90 -5.99 -3.19
C TYR A 120 11.28 -5.84 -3.81
N SER A 121 11.89 -4.67 -3.64
CA SER A 121 13.24 -4.37 -4.14
C SER A 121 14.36 -4.93 -3.25
N ALA A 122 14.02 -5.40 -2.05
CA ALA A 122 14.95 -6.01 -1.09
C ALA A 122 14.21 -7.00 -0.18
N ASN A 123 14.93 -7.81 0.58
CA ASN A 123 14.33 -8.70 1.57
C ASN A 123 13.85 -7.94 2.81
N LYS A 124 13.03 -8.60 3.65
CA LYS A 124 12.41 -7.97 4.83
C LYS A 124 13.44 -7.38 5.79
N GLU A 125 14.53 -8.10 6.08
CA GLU A 125 15.56 -7.65 7.04
C GLU A 125 16.23 -6.35 6.56
N GLU A 126 16.54 -6.25 5.28
CA GLU A 126 17.12 -5.04 4.68
C GLU A 126 16.11 -3.88 4.69
N CYS A 127 14.84 -4.17 4.41
CA CYS A 127 13.78 -3.14 4.43
C CYS A 127 13.49 -2.64 5.83
N ASP A 128 13.44 -3.51 6.82
CA ASP A 128 13.29 -3.14 8.22
C ASP A 128 14.44 -2.26 8.69
N LYS A 129 15.68 -2.61 8.31
CA LYS A 129 16.87 -1.80 8.61
C LYS A 129 16.74 -0.40 8.01
N LYS A 130 16.45 -0.29 6.71
CA LYS A 130 16.28 0.99 6.01
C LYS A 130 15.17 1.83 6.64
N THR A 131 14.04 1.21 6.98
CA THR A 131 12.90 1.87 7.62
C THR A 131 13.27 2.42 9.00
N ASN A 132 14.03 1.65 9.80
CA ASN A 132 14.49 2.10 11.11
C ASN A 132 15.49 3.26 11.01
N GLU A 133 16.42 3.22 10.05
CA GLU A 133 17.37 4.32 9.77
C GLU A 133 16.61 5.58 9.36
N LEU A 134 15.66 5.47 8.43
CA LEU A 134 14.82 6.59 7.99
C LEU A 134 14.03 7.19 9.15
N ASN A 135 13.32 6.37 9.93
CA ASN A 135 12.53 6.82 11.06
C ASN A 135 13.40 7.52 12.13
N SER A 136 14.61 7.03 12.34
CA SER A 136 15.57 7.67 13.26
C SER A 136 15.98 9.05 12.76
N ALA A 137 16.36 9.18 11.50
CA ALA A 137 16.74 10.47 10.91
C ALA A 137 15.58 11.48 10.91
N VAL A 138 14.38 11.03 10.57
CA VAL A 138 13.16 11.85 10.65
C VAL A 138 12.93 12.31 12.08
N SER A 139 13.03 11.43 13.06
CA SER A 139 12.83 11.76 14.46
C SER A 139 13.87 12.77 14.97
N GLU A 140 15.13 12.69 14.54
CA GLU A 140 16.15 13.67 14.88
C GLU A 140 15.86 15.04 14.26
N PHE A 141 15.43 15.09 13.00
CA PHE A 141 15.02 16.35 12.38
C PHE A 141 13.85 16.99 13.14
N LEU A 142 12.81 16.23 13.49
CA LEU A 142 11.64 16.75 14.20
C LEU A 142 12.00 17.43 15.54
N LYS A 143 13.03 16.96 16.23
CA LYS A 143 13.53 17.60 17.47
C LYS A 143 14.13 18.98 17.25
N THR A 144 14.55 19.31 16.03
CA THR A 144 15.13 20.61 15.69
C THR A 144 14.07 21.67 15.36
N VAL A 145 12.82 21.24 15.09
CA VAL A 145 11.72 22.14 14.73
C VAL A 145 11.07 22.68 16.01
N PRO A 146 11.03 24.02 16.22
CA PRO A 146 10.39 24.60 17.40
C PRO A 146 8.90 24.26 17.47
N GLU A 147 8.40 23.96 18.66
CA GLU A 147 7.01 23.49 18.90
C GLU A 147 5.95 24.45 18.36
N ASN A 148 6.20 25.75 18.41
CA ASN A 148 5.25 26.79 17.97
C ASN A 148 5.51 27.31 16.55
N SER A 149 6.26 26.56 15.72
CA SER A 149 6.52 26.94 14.33
C SER A 149 5.22 26.98 13.52
N SER A 150 5.04 28.04 12.75
CA SER A 150 3.99 28.13 11.73
C SER A 150 4.25 27.10 10.61
N ASP A 151 3.24 26.80 9.82
CA ASP A 151 3.39 25.89 8.68
C ASP A 151 4.46 26.38 7.70
N TYR A 152 4.53 27.70 7.44
CA TYR A 152 5.60 28.29 6.62
C TYR A 152 7.00 28.03 7.20
N GLU A 153 7.19 28.21 8.51
CA GLU A 153 8.49 27.95 9.15
C GLU A 153 8.85 26.47 9.10
N LYS A 154 7.88 25.58 9.26
CA LYS A 154 8.08 24.12 9.11
C LYS A 154 8.48 23.75 7.67
N GLU A 155 7.82 24.35 6.67
CA GLU A 155 8.17 24.16 5.26
C GLU A 155 9.58 24.66 4.97
N LEU A 156 9.96 25.84 5.44
CA LEU A 156 11.28 26.41 5.24
C LEU A 156 12.37 25.54 5.89
N LEU A 157 12.18 25.13 7.14
CA LEU A 157 13.11 24.24 7.84
C LEU A 157 13.27 22.89 7.12
N THR A 158 12.16 22.35 6.61
CA THR A 158 12.16 21.11 5.82
C THR A 158 12.94 21.29 4.52
N HIS A 159 12.68 22.38 3.79
CA HIS A 159 13.39 22.70 2.55
C HIS A 159 14.90 22.83 2.80
N ASP A 160 15.29 23.65 3.78
CA ASP A 160 16.71 23.92 4.08
C ASP A 160 17.43 22.63 4.50
N TYR A 161 16.78 21.80 5.34
CA TYR A 161 17.36 20.52 5.75
C TYR A 161 17.62 19.59 4.56
N ILE A 162 16.65 19.47 3.63
CA ILE A 162 16.82 18.61 2.44
C ILE A 162 17.90 19.18 1.53
N CYS A 163 17.92 20.50 1.29
CA CYS A 163 18.93 21.14 0.46
C CYS A 163 20.35 21.00 1.03
N ASP A 164 20.50 21.03 2.35
CA ASP A 164 21.78 20.87 3.01
C ASP A 164 22.28 19.40 3.02
N LYS A 165 21.39 18.44 2.94
CA LYS A 165 21.70 17.01 3.10
C LYS A 165 21.72 16.23 1.80
N CYS A 166 21.01 16.68 0.76
CA CYS A 166 20.80 15.92 -0.45
C CYS A 166 21.39 16.64 -1.67
N ILE A 167 22.15 15.91 -2.47
CA ILE A 167 22.67 16.35 -3.76
C ILE A 167 21.79 15.78 -4.86
N TYR A 168 21.40 16.64 -5.81
CA TYR A 168 20.65 16.19 -6.97
C TYR A 168 21.56 15.37 -7.91
N VAL A 169 21.13 14.18 -8.26
CA VAL A 169 21.84 13.29 -9.18
C VAL A 169 21.01 13.05 -10.42
N TYR A 170 21.67 12.97 -11.57
CA TYR A 170 21.04 12.55 -12.81
C TYR A 170 21.16 11.03 -12.90
N ASN A 171 20.04 10.35 -13.19
CA ASN A 171 20.07 8.89 -13.33
C ASN A 171 20.82 8.51 -14.62
N GLU A 172 22.07 8.14 -14.47
CA GLU A 172 22.88 7.53 -15.53
C GLU A 172 23.07 6.01 -15.30
N GLY A 173 22.16 5.34 -14.57
CA GLY A 173 22.35 3.94 -14.19
C GLY A 173 21.06 3.20 -13.81
N GLU A 174 21.22 1.94 -13.42
CA GLU A 174 20.14 0.97 -13.20
C GLU A 174 19.23 1.24 -11.97
N SER A 175 19.59 2.16 -11.07
CA SER A 175 18.83 2.42 -9.85
C SER A 175 18.34 3.85 -9.77
N LEU A 176 17.02 4.02 -9.86
CA LEU A 176 16.33 5.29 -9.60
C LEU A 176 16.47 5.66 -8.12
N LYS A 177 17.21 6.75 -7.81
CA LYS A 177 17.30 7.31 -6.46
C LYS A 177 16.08 8.18 -6.15
N GLY A 178 14.90 7.55 -6.13
CA GLY A 178 13.61 8.22 -6.02
C GLY A 178 12.91 8.07 -4.68
N SER A 179 13.51 7.40 -3.71
CA SER A 179 12.89 7.20 -2.39
C SER A 179 13.23 8.33 -1.40
N SER A 180 12.40 8.47 -0.37
CA SER A 180 12.73 9.34 0.77
C SER A 180 14.01 8.90 1.48
N TYR A 181 14.32 7.60 1.47
CA TYR A 181 15.56 7.06 2.02
C TYR A 181 16.80 7.56 1.24
N ASP A 182 16.71 7.58 -0.09
CA ASP A 182 17.81 8.10 -0.92
C ASP A 182 18.12 9.56 -0.59
N ALA A 183 17.09 10.39 -0.47
CA ALA A 183 17.28 11.80 -0.14
C ALA A 183 17.78 12.03 1.29
N ILE A 184 17.22 11.33 2.28
CA ILE A 184 17.46 11.63 3.70
C ILE A 184 18.69 10.90 4.25
N ILE A 185 18.92 9.65 3.83
CA ILE A 185 19.99 8.80 4.37
C ILE A 185 21.18 8.72 3.43
N ASN A 186 20.95 8.45 2.13
CA ASN A 186 22.03 8.36 1.16
C ASN A 186 22.58 9.73 0.76
N GLY A 187 21.78 10.79 0.91
CA GLY A 187 22.15 12.16 0.55
C GLY A 187 22.25 12.42 -0.95
N GLU A 188 21.65 11.57 -1.77
CA GLU A 188 21.65 11.68 -3.23
C GLU A 188 20.29 11.24 -3.77
N ALA A 189 19.59 12.11 -4.51
CA ALA A 189 18.29 11.78 -5.08
C ALA A 189 18.00 12.51 -6.39
N VAL A 190 17.02 11.96 -7.13
CA VAL A 190 16.33 12.65 -8.22
C VAL A 190 15.15 13.45 -7.68
N CYS A 191 14.44 14.18 -8.54
CA CYS A 191 13.30 15.02 -8.15
C CYS A 191 12.25 14.29 -7.28
N GLU A 192 11.94 13.03 -7.58
CA GLU A 192 10.99 12.23 -6.82
C GLU A 192 11.45 12.00 -5.38
N GLY A 193 12.73 11.70 -5.16
CA GLY A 193 13.28 11.50 -3.82
C GLY A 193 13.20 12.78 -2.96
N TYR A 194 13.50 13.95 -3.56
CA TYR A 194 13.30 15.24 -2.89
C TYR A 194 11.85 15.46 -2.48
N ALA A 195 10.91 15.24 -3.42
CA ALA A 195 9.48 15.43 -3.16
C ALA A 195 8.95 14.46 -2.08
N ARG A 196 9.38 13.19 -2.12
CA ARG A 196 9.02 12.19 -1.10
C ARG A 196 9.59 12.52 0.28
N ALA A 197 10.83 13.01 0.34
CA ALA A 197 11.44 13.45 1.59
C ALA A 197 10.69 14.65 2.19
N ALA A 198 10.38 15.66 1.37
CA ALA A 198 9.60 16.81 1.81
C ALA A 198 8.23 16.41 2.34
N LYS A 199 7.48 15.57 1.58
CA LYS A 199 6.18 15.06 2.03
C LYS A 199 6.30 14.31 3.35
N LEU A 200 7.30 13.45 3.52
CA LEU A 200 7.49 12.67 4.75
C LEU A 200 7.67 13.57 5.98
N PHE A 201 8.52 14.59 5.87
CA PHE A 201 8.74 15.53 6.96
C PHE A 201 7.50 16.36 7.26
N LEU A 202 6.86 16.92 6.23
CA LEU A 202 5.67 17.75 6.39
C LEU A 202 4.47 16.97 6.95
N ASP A 203 4.28 15.71 6.54
CA ASP A 203 3.28 14.82 7.15
C ASP A 203 3.53 14.64 8.65
N LYS A 204 4.80 14.42 9.05
CA LYS A 204 5.18 14.28 10.47
C LYS A 204 5.05 15.57 11.26
N LEU A 205 5.14 16.71 10.61
CA LEU A 205 4.92 18.03 11.18
C LEU A 205 3.45 18.48 11.15
N SER A 206 2.55 17.63 10.65
CA SER A 206 1.12 17.90 10.51
C SER A 206 0.82 19.11 9.61
N VAL A 207 1.63 19.34 8.58
CA VAL A 207 1.39 20.33 7.53
C VAL A 207 0.67 19.65 6.38
N ILE A 208 -0.48 20.18 5.97
CA ILE A 208 -1.23 19.62 4.82
C ILE A 208 -0.43 19.84 3.55
N ASN A 209 -0.06 18.76 2.90
CA ASN A 209 0.75 18.78 1.69
C ASN A 209 0.40 17.60 0.76
N TYR A 210 0.69 17.75 -0.52
CA TYR A 210 0.44 16.72 -1.53
C TYR A 210 1.66 16.49 -2.39
N LEU A 211 1.95 15.22 -2.68
CA LEU A 211 2.90 14.85 -3.71
C LEU A 211 2.09 14.55 -4.98
N ILE A 212 2.20 15.43 -5.99
CA ILE A 212 1.47 15.28 -7.24
C ILE A 212 2.44 14.79 -8.32
N CYS A 213 2.07 13.70 -8.98
CA CYS A 213 2.76 13.18 -10.16
C CYS A 213 2.04 13.62 -11.43
N GLY A 214 2.80 14.03 -12.44
CA GLY A 214 2.24 14.48 -13.72
C GLY A 214 3.33 14.69 -14.77
N ASP A 215 2.91 14.93 -15.99
CA ASP A 215 3.80 15.21 -17.11
C ASP A 215 4.10 16.71 -17.21
N ALA A 216 5.38 17.04 -17.37
CA ALA A 216 5.80 18.39 -17.71
C ALA A 216 5.88 18.53 -19.22
N THR A 217 4.95 19.29 -19.82
CA THR A 217 5.08 19.70 -21.24
C THR A 217 5.78 21.05 -21.30
N ASN A 218 6.93 21.11 -21.98
CA ASN A 218 7.54 22.39 -22.30
C ASN A 218 6.68 23.12 -23.33
N SER A 219 6.45 24.42 -23.08
CA SER A 219 5.71 25.30 -24.00
C SER A 219 6.37 25.50 -25.36
N ASP A 220 7.58 24.97 -25.53
CA ASP A 220 8.39 25.05 -26.73
C ASP A 220 8.35 23.74 -27.55
N GLY A 221 7.26 22.95 -27.41
CA GLY A 221 7.02 21.64 -28.04
C GLY A 221 6.80 21.68 -29.54
#